data_8fb111e709e758bfdd5002243aedc0f7
#
_entry.id   8fb111e709e758bfdd5002243aedc0f7
#
_cell.length_a   1.000
_cell.length_b   1.000
_cell.length_c   1.000
_cell.angle_alpha   90.00
_cell.angle_beta   90.00
_cell.angle_gamma   90.00
#
_symmetry.space_group_name_H-M   'P 1'
#
loop_
_entity.id
_entity.type
_entity.pdbx_description
1 polymer ?
#
loop_
_entity_poly.entity_id
_entity_poly.type
_entity_poly.pdbx_seq_one_letter_code
_entity_poly.pdbx_strand_id
1 'polypeptide(L)'
;MKSVKNGVFSAVFAAFLMVIIALAPGSSVAADNGPLPADQDMAMGDAKAPITVIEYASMTCPHCAQFHNTYLPEIKKKYIDTGKVRLIFREFPLDRAAYQASILARCSGADRFFPYINILFTQQSNWSRAKDQKAELAKLGQMGGVSISDFDACLADKKLGDGILQTRKYGQEKHEINSTPSFVIDGKTHAGGMDLEAFSKVVDPLLN
;
A
#
# COMPACT_ATOMS: atom_id res chain seq x y z
N MET A 1 71.10 7.36 63.87
CA MET A 1 70.15 6.54 64.66
C MET A 1 68.76 6.83 64.17
N LYS A 2 67.98 5.81 63.90
CA LYS A 2 66.57 5.68 63.45
C LYS A 2 66.37 5.46 61.94
N SER A 3 66.20 4.18 61.66
CA SER A 3 65.75 3.59 60.44
C SER A 3 64.34 3.96 60.12
N VAL A 4 64.05 4.23 58.84
CA VAL A 4 62.74 4.38 58.31
C VAL A 4 62.54 3.31 57.29
N LYS A 5 61.61 2.38 57.58
CA LYS A 5 61.22 1.27 56.68
C LYS A 5 60.23 1.77 55.64
N ASN A 6 60.55 1.52 54.37
CA ASN A 6 59.67 1.79 53.25
C ASN A 6 58.65 0.64 53.15
N GLY A 7 57.37 0.97 53.30
CA GLY A 7 56.24 0.09 52.99
C GLY A 7 55.85 0.17 51.52
N VAL A 8 55.95 -0.95 50.83
CA VAL A 8 55.50 -1.06 49.44
C VAL A 8 53.97 -1.32 49.43
N PHE A 9 53.23 -0.36 48.95
CA PHE A 9 51.80 -0.51 48.69
C PHE A 9 51.64 -1.15 47.29
N SER A 10 51.18 -2.42 47.27
CA SER A 10 50.81 -3.13 46.04
C SER A 10 49.40 -2.72 45.67
N ALA A 11 49.26 -1.93 44.63
CA ALA A 11 47.95 -1.57 44.07
C ALA A 11 47.52 -2.64 43.07
N VAL A 12 46.50 -3.44 43.46
CA VAL A 12 45.83 -4.38 42.59
C VAL A 12 44.87 -3.61 41.71
N PHE A 13 45.20 -3.44 40.41
CA PHE A 13 44.28 -2.91 39.40
C PHE A 13 43.34 -4.05 38.97
N ALA A 14 42.10 -4.01 39.46
CA ALA A 14 41.03 -4.82 38.93
C ALA A 14 40.54 -4.23 37.60
N ALA A 15 40.89 -4.84 36.47
CA ALA A 15 40.39 -4.46 35.17
C ALA A 15 38.93 -4.96 35.02
N PHE A 16 37.97 -4.01 35.16
CA PHE A 16 36.57 -4.26 34.82
C PHE A 16 36.42 -4.27 33.30
N LEU A 17 36.28 -5.44 32.73
CA LEU A 17 35.96 -5.61 31.31
C LEU A 17 34.47 -5.26 31.12
N MET A 18 34.18 -4.00 30.68
CA MET A 18 32.86 -3.61 30.23
C MET A 18 32.58 -4.28 28.87
N VAL A 19 31.76 -5.32 28.88
CA VAL A 19 31.18 -5.87 27.66
C VAL A 19 30.09 -4.89 27.18
N ILE A 20 30.44 -4.08 26.21
CA ILE A 20 29.47 -3.24 25.48
C ILE A 20 28.71 -4.17 24.54
N ILE A 21 27.53 -4.61 24.94
CA ILE A 21 26.56 -5.26 24.03
C ILE A 21 26.07 -4.15 23.09
N ALA A 22 26.65 -4.10 21.90
CA ALA A 22 26.13 -3.26 20.82
C ALA A 22 24.78 -3.84 20.41
N LEU A 23 23.68 -3.24 20.88
CA LEU A 23 22.36 -3.45 20.25
C LEU A 23 22.48 -2.94 18.82
N ALA A 24 22.56 -3.86 17.86
CA ALA A 24 22.39 -3.52 16.47
C ALA A 24 20.98 -2.89 16.31
N PRO A 25 20.87 -1.69 15.73
CA PRO A 25 19.54 -1.16 15.41
C PRO A 25 18.91 -2.13 14.43
N GLY A 26 17.82 -2.78 14.85
CA GLY A 26 16.98 -3.54 13.94
C GLY A 26 16.65 -2.65 12.76
N SER A 27 17.02 -3.06 11.56
CA SER A 27 16.63 -2.39 10.33
C SER A 27 15.11 -2.48 10.25
N SER A 28 14.41 -1.47 10.76
CA SER A 28 13.02 -1.25 10.40
C SER A 28 13.03 -1.06 8.89
N VAL A 29 12.53 -2.04 8.14
CA VAL A 29 12.22 -1.86 6.73
C VAL A 29 11.23 -0.71 6.70
N ALA A 30 11.70 0.47 6.33
CA ALA A 30 10.85 1.63 6.14
C ALA A 30 9.81 1.22 5.10
N ALA A 31 8.53 1.22 5.49
CA ALA A 31 7.45 1.05 4.54
C ALA A 31 7.71 2.04 3.41
N ASP A 32 7.80 1.53 2.17
CA ASP A 32 7.99 2.37 0.99
C ASP A 32 6.75 3.25 0.81
N ASN A 33 6.81 4.43 1.40
CA ASN A 33 5.68 5.36 1.38
C ASN A 33 5.51 6.05 0.02
N GLY A 34 6.38 5.78 -0.95
CA GLY A 34 6.29 6.33 -2.31
C GLY A 34 6.35 7.86 -2.36
N PRO A 35 6.14 8.45 -3.56
CA PRO A 35 6.18 9.89 -3.74
C PRO A 35 4.95 10.61 -3.16
N LEU A 36 3.86 9.87 -2.89
CA LEU A 36 2.69 10.43 -2.22
C LEU A 36 2.92 10.40 -0.71
N PRO A 37 2.51 11.44 0.03
CA PRO A 37 2.47 11.39 1.47
C PRO A 37 1.67 10.17 1.97
N ALA A 38 2.05 9.60 3.11
CA ALA A 38 1.41 8.40 3.65
C ALA A 38 -0.09 8.58 3.91
N ASP A 39 -0.53 9.81 4.21
CA ASP A 39 -1.92 10.20 4.38
C ASP A 39 -2.73 10.18 3.07
N GLN A 40 -2.06 10.13 1.92
CA GLN A 40 -2.70 9.97 0.60
C GLN A 40 -2.78 8.52 0.13
N ASP A 41 -2.06 7.59 0.76
CA ASP A 41 -2.20 6.16 0.48
C ASP A 41 -3.54 5.64 1.02
N MET A 42 -4.31 4.98 0.16
CA MET A 42 -5.56 4.34 0.55
C MET A 42 -5.27 2.91 1.00
N ALA A 43 -5.52 2.63 2.27
CA ALA A 43 -5.17 1.35 2.88
C ALA A 43 -6.34 0.72 3.63
N MET A 44 -6.37 -0.61 3.67
CA MET A 44 -7.23 -1.40 4.54
C MET A 44 -6.39 -2.31 5.44
N GLY A 45 -6.89 -2.60 6.64
CA GLY A 45 -6.19 -3.37 7.66
C GLY A 45 -5.51 -2.50 8.71
N ASP A 46 -4.92 -3.16 9.70
CA ASP A 46 -4.25 -2.50 10.81
C ASP A 46 -2.99 -1.76 10.32
N ALA A 47 -2.84 -0.50 10.74
CA ALA A 47 -1.64 0.29 10.44
C ALA A 47 -0.35 -0.32 11.05
N LYS A 48 -0.49 -1.18 12.07
CA LYS A 48 0.59 -1.89 12.74
C LYS A 48 0.78 -3.32 12.23
N ALA A 49 0.06 -3.73 11.18
CA ALA A 49 0.23 -5.06 10.60
C ALA A 49 1.70 -5.31 10.22
N PRO A 50 2.24 -6.50 10.54
CA PRO A 50 3.66 -6.81 10.28
C PRO A 50 4.01 -6.81 8.79
N ILE A 51 3.04 -7.05 7.91
CA ILE A 51 3.26 -7.11 6.47
C ILE A 51 2.44 -6.03 5.78
N THR A 52 3.11 -5.22 4.96
CA THR A 52 2.46 -4.31 4.02
C THR A 52 2.50 -4.90 2.62
N VAL A 53 1.33 -4.97 1.99
CA VAL A 53 1.16 -5.34 0.58
C VAL A 53 0.70 -4.10 -0.17
N ILE A 54 1.41 -3.74 -1.24
CA ILE A 54 1.01 -2.63 -2.11
C ILE A 54 0.47 -3.24 -3.40
N GLU A 55 -0.80 -2.97 -3.71
CA GLU A 55 -1.42 -3.34 -4.98
C GLU A 55 -1.39 -2.16 -5.94
N TYR A 56 -0.85 -2.36 -7.13
CA TYR A 56 -0.99 -1.44 -8.27
C TYR A 56 -2.08 -1.96 -9.19
N ALA A 57 -3.17 -1.20 -9.32
CA ALA A 57 -4.35 -1.64 -10.05
C ALA A 57 -4.92 -0.57 -10.99
N SER A 58 -5.49 -1.03 -12.09
CA SER A 58 -6.25 -0.20 -13.02
C SER A 58 -7.74 -0.51 -12.96
N MET A 59 -8.56 0.52 -12.92
CA MET A 59 -10.02 0.38 -12.86
C MET A 59 -10.63 -0.26 -14.12
N THR A 60 -9.94 -0.24 -15.25
CA THR A 60 -10.38 -0.89 -16.50
C THR A 60 -9.78 -2.28 -16.70
N CYS A 61 -8.87 -2.73 -15.84
CA CYS A 61 -8.23 -4.04 -15.97
C CYS A 61 -9.17 -5.18 -15.50
N PRO A 62 -9.53 -6.16 -16.36
CA PRO A 62 -10.39 -7.28 -15.98
C PRO A 62 -9.78 -8.17 -14.88
N HIS A 63 -8.46 -8.35 -14.87
CA HIS A 63 -7.78 -9.15 -13.86
C HIS A 63 -7.76 -8.44 -12.49
N CYS A 64 -7.75 -7.09 -12.45
CA CYS A 64 -7.95 -6.34 -11.21
C CYS A 64 -9.39 -6.54 -10.68
N ALA A 65 -10.40 -6.47 -11.56
CA ALA A 65 -11.78 -6.76 -11.17
C ALA A 65 -11.94 -8.20 -10.66
N GLN A 66 -11.31 -9.17 -11.30
CA GLN A 66 -11.30 -10.56 -10.84
C GLN A 66 -10.67 -10.68 -9.45
N PHE A 67 -9.52 -10.05 -9.23
CA PHE A 67 -8.87 -10.05 -7.91
C PHE A 67 -9.79 -9.49 -6.84
N HIS A 68 -10.34 -8.29 -7.04
CA HIS A 68 -11.20 -7.63 -6.06
C HIS A 68 -12.52 -8.35 -5.81
N ASN A 69 -13.14 -8.89 -6.86
CA ASN A 69 -14.47 -9.50 -6.75
C ASN A 69 -14.42 -10.96 -6.27
N THR A 70 -13.29 -11.67 -6.51
CA THR A 70 -13.22 -13.14 -6.29
C THR A 70 -12.20 -13.50 -5.21
N TYR A 71 -10.98 -12.93 -5.25
CA TYR A 71 -9.88 -13.39 -4.42
C TYR A 71 -9.70 -12.54 -3.15
N LEU A 72 -9.82 -11.21 -3.27
CA LEU A 72 -9.65 -10.30 -2.15
C LEU A 72 -10.57 -10.58 -0.95
N PRO A 73 -11.84 -10.99 -1.10
CA PRO A 73 -12.70 -11.28 0.06
C PRO A 73 -12.12 -12.36 0.98
N GLU A 74 -11.57 -13.44 0.43
CA GLU A 74 -10.96 -14.52 1.22
C GLU A 74 -9.61 -14.09 1.81
N ILE A 75 -8.78 -13.39 1.03
CA ILE A 75 -7.52 -12.81 1.49
C ILE A 75 -7.78 -11.83 2.63
N LYS A 76 -8.79 -10.96 2.48
CA LYS A 76 -9.20 -10.00 3.51
C LYS A 76 -9.55 -10.70 4.81
N LYS A 77 -10.41 -11.70 4.76
CA LYS A 77 -10.81 -12.48 5.94
C LYS A 77 -9.64 -13.16 6.64
N LYS A 78 -8.70 -13.75 5.87
CA LYS A 78 -7.58 -14.52 6.44
C LYS A 78 -6.45 -13.64 6.97
N TYR A 79 -6.15 -12.52 6.32
CA TYR A 79 -4.94 -11.73 6.58
C TYR A 79 -5.20 -10.29 7.03
N ILE A 80 -6.14 -9.59 6.37
CA ILE A 80 -6.34 -8.16 6.64
C ILE A 80 -7.17 -7.98 7.92
N ASP A 81 -8.30 -8.66 8.02
CA ASP A 81 -9.19 -8.58 9.19
C ASP A 81 -8.58 -9.20 10.46
N THR A 82 -7.54 -10.02 10.30
CA THR A 82 -6.78 -10.62 11.40
C THR A 82 -5.55 -9.80 11.81
N GLY A 83 -5.34 -8.62 11.20
CA GLY A 83 -4.23 -7.73 11.52
C GLY A 83 -2.85 -8.21 11.04
N LYS A 84 -2.78 -9.22 10.17
CA LYS A 84 -1.52 -9.76 9.65
C LYS A 84 -0.98 -8.96 8.46
N VAL A 85 -1.88 -8.40 7.67
CA VAL A 85 -1.56 -7.65 6.45
C VAL A 85 -2.28 -6.32 6.44
N ARG A 86 -1.54 -5.27 6.06
CA ARG A 86 -2.07 -4.00 5.61
C ARG A 86 -1.98 -3.95 4.09
N LEU A 87 -3.11 -3.81 3.41
CA LEU A 87 -3.17 -3.66 1.95
C LEU A 87 -3.28 -2.18 1.60
N ILE A 88 -2.31 -1.67 0.84
CA ILE A 88 -2.31 -0.34 0.25
C ILE A 88 -2.73 -0.47 -1.22
N PHE A 89 -3.75 0.29 -1.61
CA PHE A 89 -4.18 0.38 -3.00
C PHE A 89 -3.54 1.60 -3.67
N ARG A 90 -2.87 1.39 -4.79
CA ARG A 90 -2.28 2.44 -5.62
C ARG A 90 -2.83 2.38 -7.03
N GLU A 91 -3.35 3.50 -7.48
CA GLU A 91 -3.90 3.62 -8.83
C GLU A 91 -2.79 3.51 -9.88
N PHE A 92 -3.04 2.67 -10.86
CA PHE A 92 -2.19 2.50 -12.03
C PHE A 92 -3.04 2.56 -13.30
N PRO A 93 -3.62 3.73 -13.63
CA PRO A 93 -4.55 3.84 -14.76
C PRO A 93 -3.87 3.51 -16.07
N LEU A 94 -4.46 2.57 -16.84
CA LEU A 94 -3.97 2.15 -18.15
C LEU A 94 -4.52 3.03 -19.28
N ASP A 95 -5.64 3.71 -19.02
CA ASP A 95 -6.36 4.54 -19.98
C ASP A 95 -7.10 5.70 -19.30
N ARG A 96 -7.75 6.54 -20.10
CA ARG A 96 -8.48 7.72 -19.62
C ARG A 96 -9.67 7.32 -18.73
N ALA A 97 -10.37 6.25 -19.02
CA ALA A 97 -11.53 5.84 -18.24
C ALA A 97 -11.09 5.34 -16.86
N ALA A 98 -10.00 4.56 -16.78
CA ALA A 98 -9.40 4.15 -15.52
C ALA A 98 -8.95 5.35 -14.68
N TYR A 99 -8.36 6.36 -15.32
CA TYR A 99 -7.96 7.60 -14.65
C TYR A 99 -9.16 8.35 -14.07
N GLN A 100 -10.25 8.50 -14.83
CA GLN A 100 -11.47 9.14 -14.36
C GLN A 100 -12.15 8.36 -13.22
N ALA A 101 -12.14 7.02 -13.30
CA ALA A 101 -12.66 6.15 -12.25
C ALA A 101 -11.82 6.25 -10.96
N SER A 102 -10.49 6.36 -11.07
CA SER A 102 -9.61 6.61 -9.94
C SER A 102 -9.90 7.95 -9.27
N ILE A 103 -10.10 9.00 -10.07
CA ILE A 103 -10.52 10.32 -9.54
C ILE A 103 -11.86 10.22 -8.81
N LEU A 104 -12.86 9.54 -9.39
CA LEU A 104 -14.16 9.35 -8.74
C LEU A 104 -14.01 8.67 -7.37
N ALA A 105 -13.23 7.58 -7.29
CA ALA A 105 -12.99 6.89 -6.03
C ALA A 105 -12.34 7.81 -4.99
N ARG A 106 -11.34 8.59 -5.38
CA ARG A 106 -10.68 9.57 -4.49
C ARG A 106 -11.59 10.72 -4.08
N CYS A 107 -12.43 11.18 -5.00
CA CYS A 107 -13.41 12.24 -4.79
C CYS A 107 -14.45 11.87 -3.70
N SER A 108 -14.71 10.60 -3.48
CA SER A 108 -15.62 10.13 -2.45
C SER A 108 -15.10 10.31 -1.02
N GLY A 109 -13.81 10.63 -0.85
CA GLY A 109 -13.14 10.73 0.45
C GLY A 109 -12.64 9.38 0.97
N ALA A 110 -11.73 9.44 1.97
CA ALA A 110 -11.03 8.27 2.49
C ALA A 110 -11.97 7.16 2.98
N ASP A 111 -13.02 7.52 3.73
CA ASP A 111 -13.95 6.55 4.32
C ASP A 111 -14.77 5.78 3.28
N ARG A 112 -14.98 6.38 2.12
CA ARG A 112 -15.78 5.79 1.04
C ARG A 112 -14.94 5.26 -0.11
N PHE A 113 -13.61 5.41 -0.07
CA PHE A 113 -12.73 4.99 -1.14
C PHE A 113 -12.89 3.51 -1.51
N PHE A 114 -12.71 2.61 -0.56
CA PHE A 114 -12.85 1.16 -0.82
C PHE A 114 -14.27 0.72 -1.18
N PRO A 115 -15.34 1.23 -0.57
CA PRO A 115 -16.70 1.07 -1.11
C PRO A 115 -16.81 1.45 -2.59
N TYR A 116 -16.22 2.56 -3.03
CA TYR A 116 -16.23 2.94 -4.45
C TYR A 116 -15.38 2.01 -5.31
N ILE A 117 -14.18 1.62 -4.87
CA ILE A 117 -13.36 0.60 -5.54
C ILE A 117 -14.16 -0.66 -5.80
N ASN A 118 -14.89 -1.15 -4.78
CA ASN A 118 -15.72 -2.35 -4.91
C ASN A 118 -16.84 -2.17 -5.95
N ILE A 119 -17.57 -1.05 -5.92
CA ILE A 119 -18.63 -0.76 -6.90
C ILE A 119 -18.04 -0.66 -8.31
N LEU A 120 -16.93 0.06 -8.47
CA LEU A 120 -16.28 0.26 -9.76
C LEU A 120 -15.83 -1.07 -10.37
N PHE A 121 -15.24 -1.98 -9.60
CA PHE A 121 -14.86 -3.30 -10.10
C PHE A 121 -16.05 -4.22 -10.33
N THR A 122 -17.04 -4.21 -9.45
CA THR A 122 -18.27 -5.03 -9.62
C THR A 122 -19.05 -4.61 -10.88
N GLN A 123 -19.11 -3.32 -11.17
CA GLN A 123 -19.81 -2.77 -12.33
C GLN A 123 -18.90 -2.51 -13.54
N GLN A 124 -17.64 -3.00 -13.50
CA GLN A 124 -16.61 -2.64 -14.48
C GLN A 124 -17.06 -2.82 -15.92
N SER A 125 -17.66 -3.96 -16.26
CA SER A 125 -18.10 -4.26 -17.63
C SER A 125 -19.16 -3.28 -18.15
N ASN A 126 -19.96 -2.69 -17.26
CA ASN A 126 -21.05 -1.80 -17.62
C ASN A 126 -20.52 -0.41 -17.97
N TRP A 127 -19.69 0.17 -17.09
CA TRP A 127 -19.20 1.53 -17.29
C TRP A 127 -17.95 1.61 -18.20
N SER A 128 -17.04 0.62 -18.13
CA SER A 128 -15.78 0.69 -18.89
C SER A 128 -15.95 0.48 -20.40
N ARG A 129 -17.04 -0.17 -20.82
CA ARG A 129 -17.38 -0.42 -22.22
C ARG A 129 -18.46 0.53 -22.75
N ALA A 130 -18.95 1.43 -21.93
CA ALA A 130 -19.99 2.37 -22.33
C ALA A 130 -19.48 3.36 -23.40
N LYS A 131 -20.41 3.82 -24.25
CA LYS A 131 -20.10 4.84 -25.26
C LYS A 131 -19.67 6.17 -24.60
N ASP A 132 -20.28 6.51 -23.46
CA ASP A 132 -19.92 7.64 -22.61
C ASP A 132 -19.56 7.13 -21.21
N GLN A 133 -18.30 6.77 -21.05
CA GLN A 133 -17.76 6.24 -19.80
C GLN A 133 -17.86 7.26 -18.65
N LYS A 134 -17.64 8.57 -18.94
CA LYS A 134 -17.75 9.62 -17.94
C LYS A 134 -19.18 9.73 -17.40
N ALA A 135 -20.17 9.67 -18.27
CA ALA A 135 -21.58 9.72 -17.85
C ALA A 135 -21.96 8.52 -16.97
N GLU A 136 -21.49 7.32 -17.30
CA GLU A 136 -21.74 6.13 -16.45
C GLU A 136 -21.02 6.23 -15.10
N LEU A 137 -19.78 6.72 -15.08
CA LEU A 137 -19.06 6.99 -13.83
C LEU A 137 -19.79 8.04 -12.97
N ALA A 138 -20.34 9.10 -13.58
CA ALA A 138 -21.12 10.11 -12.87
C ALA A 138 -22.39 9.51 -12.24
N LYS A 139 -23.08 8.58 -12.92
CA LYS A 139 -24.23 7.87 -12.35
C LYS A 139 -23.80 7.03 -11.13
N LEU A 140 -22.70 6.28 -11.23
CA LEU A 140 -22.16 5.53 -10.09
C LEU A 140 -21.77 6.46 -8.94
N GLY A 141 -21.20 7.63 -9.27
CA GLY A 141 -20.90 8.68 -8.30
C GLY A 141 -22.12 9.11 -7.51
N GLN A 142 -23.22 9.45 -8.23
CA GLN A 142 -24.48 9.88 -7.60
C GLN A 142 -25.08 8.81 -6.68
N MET A 143 -25.03 7.53 -7.08
CA MET A 143 -25.51 6.42 -6.25
C MET A 143 -24.74 6.30 -4.93
N GLY A 144 -23.47 6.65 -4.91
CA GLY A 144 -22.61 6.66 -3.72
C GLY A 144 -22.46 8.01 -3.03
N GLY A 145 -23.22 9.03 -3.45
CA GLY A 145 -23.25 10.35 -2.80
C GLY A 145 -22.18 11.34 -3.27
N VAL A 146 -21.60 11.14 -4.46
CA VAL A 146 -20.78 12.12 -5.17
C VAL A 146 -21.64 12.75 -6.26
N SER A 147 -21.93 14.04 -6.16
CA SER A 147 -22.72 14.74 -7.19
C SER A 147 -21.96 14.86 -8.51
N ILE A 148 -22.67 15.11 -9.62
CA ILE A 148 -22.03 15.35 -10.93
C ILE A 148 -21.09 16.55 -10.84
N SER A 149 -21.53 17.64 -10.17
CA SER A 149 -20.72 18.84 -9.99
C SER A 149 -19.45 18.59 -9.18
N ASP A 150 -19.53 17.77 -8.12
CA ASP A 150 -18.35 17.40 -7.32
C ASP A 150 -17.39 16.53 -8.13
N PHE A 151 -17.91 15.56 -8.89
CA PHE A 151 -17.08 14.75 -9.78
C PHE A 151 -16.40 15.59 -10.85
N ASP A 152 -17.12 16.55 -11.48
CA ASP A 152 -16.53 17.48 -12.45
C ASP A 152 -15.45 18.37 -11.81
N ALA A 153 -15.68 18.84 -10.59
CA ALA A 153 -14.70 19.61 -9.83
C ALA A 153 -13.44 18.75 -9.52
N CYS A 154 -13.62 17.49 -9.09
CA CYS A 154 -12.51 16.57 -8.86
C CYS A 154 -11.73 16.23 -10.14
N LEU A 155 -12.43 16.12 -11.29
CA LEU A 155 -11.77 15.92 -12.60
C LEU A 155 -10.94 17.15 -13.02
N ALA A 156 -11.31 18.34 -12.58
CA ALA A 156 -10.59 19.58 -12.82
C ALA A 156 -9.44 19.82 -11.81
N ASP A 157 -9.41 19.09 -10.69
CA ASP A 157 -8.36 19.20 -9.68
C ASP A 157 -7.04 18.61 -10.20
N LYS A 158 -6.16 19.50 -10.64
CA LYS A 158 -4.84 19.13 -11.15
C LYS A 158 -4.00 18.42 -10.10
N LYS A 159 -4.08 18.83 -8.84
CA LYS A 159 -3.26 18.23 -7.77
C LYS A 159 -3.65 16.75 -7.56
N LEU A 160 -4.94 16.46 -7.54
CA LEU A 160 -5.46 15.10 -7.44
C LEU A 160 -5.05 14.26 -8.67
N GLY A 161 -5.26 14.82 -9.86
CA GLY A 161 -4.91 14.13 -11.11
C GLY A 161 -3.43 13.86 -11.26
N ASP A 162 -2.59 14.86 -11.00
CA ASP A 162 -1.13 14.74 -11.06
C ASP A 162 -0.62 13.73 -10.03
N GLY A 163 -1.21 13.68 -8.83
CA GLY A 163 -0.87 12.71 -7.79
C GLY A 163 -1.10 11.25 -8.23
N ILE A 164 -2.24 10.96 -8.88
CA ILE A 164 -2.52 9.64 -9.45
C ILE A 164 -1.48 9.25 -10.51
N LEU A 165 -1.14 10.19 -11.40
CA LEU A 165 -0.15 9.94 -12.46
C LEU A 165 1.28 9.78 -11.89
N GLN A 166 1.62 10.51 -10.84
CA GLN A 166 2.89 10.34 -10.12
C GLN A 166 2.97 8.98 -9.43
N THR A 167 1.89 8.50 -8.82
CA THR A 167 1.82 7.16 -8.23
C THR A 167 2.08 6.08 -9.29
N ARG A 168 1.44 6.20 -10.45
CA ARG A 168 1.70 5.30 -11.58
C ARG A 168 3.16 5.34 -12.00
N LYS A 169 3.71 6.55 -12.22
CA LYS A 169 5.11 6.74 -12.62
C LYS A 169 6.07 6.12 -11.60
N TYR A 170 5.83 6.36 -10.31
CA TYR A 170 6.63 5.77 -9.24
C TYR A 170 6.61 4.24 -9.27
N GLY A 171 5.43 3.62 -9.45
CA GLY A 171 5.32 2.18 -9.59
C GLY A 171 6.16 1.64 -10.76
N GLN A 172 6.15 2.35 -11.89
CA GLN A 172 6.95 1.99 -13.06
C GLN A 172 8.46 2.10 -12.81
N GLU A 173 8.91 3.19 -12.18
CA GLU A 173 10.34 3.49 -12.01
C GLU A 173 10.96 2.74 -10.82
N LYS A 174 10.20 2.60 -9.73
CA LYS A 174 10.71 2.02 -8.47
C LYS A 174 10.49 0.51 -8.38
N HIS A 175 9.36 0.04 -8.87
CA HIS A 175 8.94 -1.36 -8.73
C HIS A 175 8.82 -2.09 -10.06
N GLU A 176 9.23 -1.44 -11.16
CA GLU A 176 9.19 -2.01 -12.51
C GLU A 176 7.79 -2.51 -12.92
N ILE A 177 6.73 -1.85 -12.39
CA ILE A 177 5.35 -2.21 -12.69
C ILE A 177 5.06 -1.91 -14.16
N ASN A 178 4.71 -2.94 -14.93
CA ASN A 178 4.37 -2.85 -16.35
C ASN A 178 3.03 -3.51 -16.70
N SER A 179 2.38 -4.12 -15.72
CA SER A 179 1.07 -4.78 -15.85
C SER A 179 0.24 -4.64 -14.57
N THR A 180 -1.08 -4.87 -14.68
CA THR A 180 -1.99 -4.82 -13.53
C THR A 180 -2.88 -6.07 -13.47
N PRO A 181 -3.25 -6.54 -12.26
CA PRO A 181 -2.71 -6.08 -10.99
C PRO A 181 -1.24 -6.48 -10.83
N SER A 182 -0.48 -5.71 -10.05
CA SER A 182 0.83 -6.12 -9.56
C SER A 182 0.92 -5.81 -8.07
N PHE A 183 1.60 -6.67 -7.33
CA PHE A 183 1.72 -6.55 -5.88
C PHE A 183 3.19 -6.37 -5.51
N VAL A 184 3.46 -5.44 -4.59
CA VAL A 184 4.78 -5.32 -3.96
C VAL A 184 4.66 -5.84 -2.54
N ILE A 185 5.39 -6.90 -2.23
CA ILE A 185 5.39 -7.60 -0.95
C ILE A 185 6.84 -7.79 -0.53
N ASP A 186 7.21 -7.29 0.64
CA ASP A 186 8.60 -7.35 1.13
C ASP A 186 9.63 -6.88 0.08
N GLY A 187 9.31 -5.75 -0.59
CA GLY A 187 10.16 -5.15 -1.62
C GLY A 187 10.23 -5.90 -2.96
N LYS A 188 9.54 -7.03 -3.10
CA LYS A 188 9.51 -7.83 -4.34
C LYS A 188 8.22 -7.61 -5.10
N THR A 189 8.34 -7.46 -6.42
CA THR A 189 7.20 -7.30 -7.32
C THR A 189 6.69 -8.66 -7.80
N HIS A 190 5.38 -8.86 -7.67
CA HIS A 190 4.64 -10.02 -8.15
C HIS A 190 3.59 -9.54 -9.16
N ALA A 191 3.78 -9.85 -10.43
CA ALA A 191 2.86 -9.46 -11.50
C ALA A 191 1.71 -10.46 -11.66
N GLY A 192 0.52 -9.95 -11.95
CA GLY A 192 -0.68 -10.74 -12.15
C GLY A 192 -1.54 -10.91 -10.89
N GLY A 193 -2.76 -11.41 -11.08
CA GLY A 193 -3.68 -11.68 -9.98
C GLY A 193 -3.19 -12.83 -9.11
N MET A 194 -3.41 -12.74 -7.81
CA MET A 194 -3.12 -13.78 -6.84
C MET A 194 -4.43 -14.29 -6.23
N ASP A 195 -4.69 -15.58 -6.33
CA ASP A 195 -5.70 -16.23 -5.51
C ASP A 195 -5.17 -16.42 -4.06
N LEU A 196 -6.01 -16.96 -3.19
CA LEU A 196 -5.65 -17.15 -1.78
C LEU A 196 -4.42 -18.06 -1.61
N GLU A 197 -4.26 -19.09 -2.44
CA GLU A 197 -3.13 -20.03 -2.35
C GLU A 197 -1.82 -19.34 -2.75
N ALA A 198 -1.81 -18.66 -3.89
CA ALA A 198 -0.64 -17.91 -4.36
C ALA A 198 -0.26 -16.79 -3.38
N PHE A 199 -1.24 -16.07 -2.85
CA PHE A 199 -1.02 -15.03 -1.83
C PHE A 199 -0.43 -15.63 -0.55
N SER A 200 -0.98 -16.76 -0.07
CA SER A 200 -0.49 -17.44 1.12
C SER A 200 0.95 -17.92 0.97
N LYS A 201 1.34 -18.45 -0.18
CA LYS A 201 2.72 -18.88 -0.45
C LYS A 201 3.75 -17.77 -0.29
N VAL A 202 3.35 -16.52 -0.56
CA VAL A 202 4.23 -15.36 -0.42
C VAL A 202 4.20 -14.79 1.00
N VAL A 203 3.03 -14.71 1.61
CA VAL A 203 2.81 -13.99 2.88
C VAL A 203 3.10 -14.86 4.10
N ASP A 204 2.71 -16.14 4.11
CA ASP A 204 2.87 -16.99 5.29
C ASP A 204 4.34 -17.13 5.75
N PRO A 205 5.36 -17.26 4.86
CA PRO A 205 6.77 -17.28 5.29
C PRO A 205 7.26 -15.99 5.96
N LEU A 206 6.61 -14.85 5.69
CA LEU A 206 6.99 -13.55 6.26
C LEU A 206 6.37 -13.30 7.64
N LEU A 207 5.43 -14.15 8.07
CA LEU A 207 4.74 -14.05 9.36
C LEU A 207 5.43 -14.88 10.48
N ASN A 208 6.46 -15.64 10.15
CA ASN A 208 7.18 -16.55 11.07
C ASN A 208 8.46 -15.91 11.63
#